data_656ad79e845244f7547ff1b691c421f9
#
_entry.id   656ad79e845244f7547ff1b691c421f9
#
_cell.length_a   1.000
_cell.length_b   1.000
_cell.length_c   1.000
_cell.angle_alpha   90.00
_cell.angle_beta   90.00
_cell.angle_gamma   90.00
#
_symmetry.space_group_name_H-M   'P 1'
#
loop_
_entity.id
_entity.type
_entity.pdbx_description
1 polymer ?
#
loop_
_entity_poly.entity_id
_entity_poly.type
_entity_poly.pdbx_seq_one_letter_code
_entity_poly.pdbx_strand_id
1 'polypeptide(L)'
;MLLMSPESPTRSSLDLAEAAAHLERITAEALKSLYGPGTSSVRFAWPSEDGRPPEFPDAVRWLAQLMRVPVGTAYRPPYAKDGGVDVVAWRSFPDGRSGFPVLLAQVTLEKDYVHKAADVDVRVWSGWLALDHDPATALAIPDVVATGEDWNSLAARTVVLDRIRLSSLLDGSDSDRNGLSGVATWTRLHIASIQEPM
;
A
#
# COMPACT_ATOMS: atom_id res chain seq x y z
N MET A 1 -13.24 1.10 -10.87
CA MET A 1 -12.97 1.31 -9.43
C MET A 1 -13.89 2.40 -8.86
N LEU A 2 -15.16 2.03 -8.58
CA LEU A 2 -16.25 3.00 -8.27
C LEU A 2 -16.54 3.15 -6.76
N LEU A 3 -15.72 2.60 -5.86
CA LEU A 3 -16.33 1.96 -4.71
C LEU A 3 -15.98 2.49 -3.34
N MET A 4 -15.17 3.47 -3.22
CA MET A 4 -14.64 3.85 -1.91
C MET A 4 -14.91 5.30 -1.55
N SER A 5 -15.97 5.89 -2.10
CA SER A 5 -16.36 7.23 -1.63
C SER A 5 -16.86 7.14 -0.19
N PRO A 6 -16.33 7.96 0.72
CA PRO A 6 -16.73 7.96 2.14
C PRO A 6 -18.18 8.37 2.38
N GLU A 7 -18.93 8.74 1.36
CA GLU A 7 -20.29 9.27 1.47
C GLU A 7 -21.40 8.22 1.39
N SER A 8 -21.06 6.91 1.25
CA SER A 8 -22.08 5.86 1.29
C SER A 8 -22.66 5.73 2.70
N PRO A 9 -23.99 5.81 2.85
CA PRO A 9 -24.63 5.66 4.14
C PRO A 9 -24.47 4.23 4.66
N THR A 10 -24.27 4.11 5.97
CA THR A 10 -24.20 2.85 6.75
C THR A 10 -23.08 1.88 6.36
N ARG A 11 -21.85 2.20 6.77
CA ARG A 11 -20.74 1.23 6.80
C ARG A 11 -20.56 0.71 8.22
N SER A 12 -20.60 -0.61 8.40
CA SER A 12 -20.10 -1.24 9.63
C SER A 12 -18.58 -1.12 9.70
N SER A 13 -18.00 -1.20 10.89
CA SER A 13 -16.54 -1.17 11.06
C SER A 13 -15.84 -2.35 10.35
N LEU A 14 -16.54 -3.47 10.17
CA LEU A 14 -16.08 -4.65 9.44
C LEU A 14 -15.96 -4.35 7.94
N ASP A 15 -16.94 -3.65 7.36
CA ASP A 15 -16.93 -3.27 5.95
C ASP A 15 -15.76 -2.32 5.62
N LEU A 16 -15.40 -1.43 6.55
CA LEU A 16 -14.28 -0.51 6.40
C LEU A 16 -12.92 -1.24 6.43
N ALA A 17 -12.77 -2.22 7.31
CA ALA A 17 -11.55 -3.02 7.38
C ALA A 17 -11.34 -3.85 6.10
N GLU A 18 -12.41 -4.46 5.59
CA GLU A 18 -12.37 -5.20 4.33
C GLU A 18 -12.08 -4.27 3.14
N ALA A 19 -12.70 -3.10 3.11
CA ALA A 19 -12.43 -2.07 2.12
C ALA A 19 -10.97 -1.61 2.12
N ALA A 20 -10.38 -1.40 3.30
CA ALA A 20 -8.98 -1.05 3.45
C ALA A 20 -8.07 -2.17 2.90
N ALA A 21 -8.32 -3.42 3.29
CA ALA A 21 -7.56 -4.57 2.78
C ALA A 21 -7.64 -4.71 1.25
N HIS A 22 -8.78 -4.40 0.65
CA HIS A 22 -8.91 -4.38 -0.81
C HIS A 22 -8.11 -3.25 -1.45
N LEU A 23 -8.12 -2.04 -0.87
CA LEU A 23 -7.32 -0.93 -1.38
C LEU A 23 -5.83 -1.20 -1.24
N GLU A 24 -5.38 -1.86 -0.17
CA GLU A 24 -4.00 -2.30 0.03
C GLU A 24 -3.56 -3.30 -1.07
N ARG A 25 -4.41 -4.27 -1.42
CA ARG A 25 -4.14 -5.23 -2.51
C ARG A 25 -4.10 -4.53 -3.88
N ILE A 26 -5.04 -3.62 -4.14
CA ILE A 26 -5.04 -2.77 -5.34
C ILE A 26 -3.74 -1.98 -5.43
N THR A 27 -3.33 -1.37 -4.32
CA THR A 27 -2.09 -0.60 -4.25
C THR A 27 -0.87 -1.49 -4.53
N ALA A 28 -0.81 -2.68 -3.96
CA ALA A 28 0.28 -3.62 -4.21
C ALA A 28 0.42 -3.97 -5.70
N GLU A 29 -0.69 -4.25 -6.39
CA GLU A 29 -0.67 -4.52 -7.83
C GLU A 29 -0.34 -3.28 -8.67
N ALA A 30 -0.87 -2.11 -8.32
CA ALA A 30 -0.55 -0.86 -8.99
C ALA A 30 0.95 -0.51 -8.90
N LEU A 31 1.58 -0.77 -7.75
CA LEU A 31 3.01 -0.53 -7.55
C LEU A 31 3.90 -1.48 -8.38
N LYS A 32 3.47 -2.71 -8.62
CA LYS A 32 4.17 -3.60 -9.56
C LYS A 32 4.19 -3.00 -10.97
N SER A 33 3.06 -2.43 -11.40
CA SER A 33 2.95 -1.78 -12.71
C SER A 33 3.79 -0.51 -12.79
N LEU A 34 3.84 0.28 -11.72
CA LEU A 34 4.59 1.53 -11.65
C LEU A 34 6.08 1.32 -11.90
N TYR A 35 6.69 0.31 -11.31
CA TYR A 35 8.10 -0.02 -11.50
C TYR A 35 8.35 -1.00 -12.67
N GLY A 36 7.29 -1.59 -13.22
CA GLY A 36 7.35 -2.48 -14.37
C GLY A 36 7.77 -3.92 -14.04
N PRO A 37 8.01 -4.73 -15.09
CA PRO A 37 8.30 -6.17 -14.95
C PRO A 37 9.48 -6.45 -14.02
N GLY A 38 9.33 -7.49 -13.18
CA GLY A 38 10.33 -7.86 -12.18
C GLY A 38 10.18 -7.13 -10.84
N THR A 39 9.17 -6.28 -10.70
CA THR A 39 8.82 -5.67 -9.41
C THR A 39 8.11 -6.68 -8.51
N SER A 40 8.56 -6.77 -7.27
CA SER A 40 7.88 -7.47 -6.19
C SER A 40 7.10 -6.48 -5.33
N SER A 41 5.97 -6.90 -4.81
CA SER A 41 5.18 -6.12 -3.88
C SER A 41 4.51 -7.04 -2.88
N VAL A 42 4.40 -6.60 -1.63
CA VAL A 42 3.73 -7.34 -0.56
C VAL A 42 2.84 -6.41 0.25
N ARG A 43 1.69 -6.92 0.67
CA ARG A 43 0.90 -6.30 1.72
C ARG A 43 1.60 -6.50 3.06
N PHE A 44 1.92 -5.40 3.74
CA PHE A 44 2.61 -5.38 5.04
C PHE A 44 1.70 -4.91 6.17
N ALA A 45 0.47 -4.52 5.87
CA ALA A 45 -0.53 -4.00 6.78
C ALA A 45 -0.90 -4.97 7.92
N TRP A 46 -1.44 -4.42 8.99
CA TRP A 46 -2.07 -5.16 10.09
C TRP A 46 -3.62 -5.15 9.91
N PRO A 47 -4.34 -6.24 10.18
CA PRO A 47 -3.84 -7.57 10.63
C PRO A 47 -3.05 -8.32 9.56
N SER A 48 -2.16 -9.21 10.03
CA SER A 48 -1.26 -9.97 9.17
C SER A 48 -2.01 -10.95 8.28
N GLU A 49 -1.66 -10.94 7.00
CA GLU A 49 -2.14 -11.86 5.97
C GLU A 49 -0.96 -12.31 5.09
N ASP A 50 -1.20 -13.20 4.15
CA ASP A 50 -0.27 -13.59 3.08
C ASP A 50 1.11 -14.08 3.57
N GLY A 51 1.14 -14.70 4.76
CA GLY A 51 2.36 -15.25 5.34
C GLY A 51 3.23 -14.26 6.10
N ARG A 52 2.81 -12.99 6.20
CA ARG A 52 3.47 -12.02 7.08
C ARG A 52 3.33 -12.45 8.55
N PRO A 53 4.43 -12.53 9.32
CA PRO A 53 4.36 -12.79 10.76
C PRO A 53 3.54 -11.74 11.51
N PRO A 54 2.81 -12.13 12.57
CA PRO A 54 2.01 -11.18 13.37
C PRO A 54 2.86 -10.19 14.15
N GLU A 55 3.99 -10.62 14.69
CA GLU A 55 4.87 -9.78 15.48
C GLU A 55 5.72 -8.88 14.58
N PHE A 56 5.74 -7.58 14.88
CA PHE A 56 6.40 -6.59 14.02
C PHE A 56 7.91 -6.87 13.79
N PRO A 57 8.72 -7.21 14.83
CA PRO A 57 10.12 -7.54 14.59
C PRO A 57 10.34 -8.76 13.68
N ASP A 58 9.42 -9.73 13.71
CA ASP A 58 9.46 -10.90 12.83
C ASP A 58 8.99 -10.55 11.42
N ALA A 59 7.99 -9.69 11.30
CA ALA A 59 7.54 -9.17 10.02
C ALA A 59 8.64 -8.40 9.29
N VAL A 60 9.42 -7.58 9.99
CA VAL A 60 10.58 -6.89 9.41
C VAL A 60 11.65 -7.89 8.97
N ARG A 61 11.94 -8.94 9.76
CA ARG A 61 12.87 -10.00 9.37
C ARG A 61 12.39 -10.76 8.12
N TRP A 62 11.11 -11.10 8.10
CA TRP A 62 10.47 -11.74 6.95
C TRP A 62 10.57 -10.88 5.68
N LEU A 63 10.28 -9.57 5.79
CA LEU A 63 10.39 -8.64 4.68
C LEU A 63 11.84 -8.52 4.17
N ALA A 64 12.81 -8.41 5.09
CA ALA A 64 14.22 -8.38 4.73
C ALA A 64 14.67 -9.63 3.96
N GLN A 65 14.17 -10.82 4.35
CA GLN A 65 14.44 -12.07 3.64
C GLN A 65 13.84 -12.07 2.22
N LEU A 66 12.60 -11.59 2.05
CA LEU A 66 11.96 -11.48 0.74
C LEU A 66 12.72 -10.53 -0.18
N MET A 67 13.16 -9.40 0.36
CA MET A 67 13.92 -8.38 -0.37
C MET A 67 15.38 -8.80 -0.59
N ARG A 68 15.89 -9.81 0.14
CA ARG A 68 17.30 -10.21 0.18
C ARG A 68 18.23 -9.09 0.62
N VAL A 69 17.80 -8.33 1.61
CA VAL A 69 18.61 -7.29 2.27
C VAL A 69 18.92 -7.70 3.70
N PRO A 70 20.02 -7.21 4.30
CA PRO A 70 20.31 -7.45 5.70
C PRO A 70 19.25 -6.81 6.61
N VAL A 71 19.00 -7.44 7.76
CA VAL A 71 18.19 -6.81 8.80
C VAL A 71 19.02 -5.74 9.48
N GLY A 72 18.48 -4.54 9.58
CA GLY A 72 19.14 -3.44 10.26
C GLY A 72 19.18 -3.62 11.78
N THR A 73 19.97 -2.81 12.45
CA THR A 73 20.23 -2.91 13.92
C THR A 73 19.33 -2.00 14.76
N ALA A 74 18.56 -1.13 14.14
CA ALA A 74 17.66 -0.22 14.85
C ALA A 74 16.61 -0.99 15.68
N TYR A 75 16.27 -0.45 16.86
CA TYR A 75 15.26 -1.02 17.72
C TYR A 75 13.89 -1.07 17.02
N ARG A 76 13.26 -2.23 17.06
CA ARG A 76 11.93 -2.48 16.51
C ARG A 76 10.94 -2.68 17.66
N PRO A 77 10.01 -1.73 17.90
CA PRO A 77 9.03 -1.85 18.96
C PRO A 77 8.16 -3.10 18.76
N PRO A 78 8.06 -4.01 19.73
CA PRO A 78 7.28 -5.24 19.58
C PRO A 78 5.77 -4.98 19.45
N TYR A 79 5.31 -3.85 19.95
CA TYR A 79 3.90 -3.43 19.88
C TYR A 79 3.54 -2.65 18.60
N ALA A 80 4.50 -2.37 17.75
CA ALA A 80 4.19 -1.78 16.45
C ALA A 80 3.40 -2.78 15.60
N LYS A 81 2.41 -2.28 14.85
CA LYS A 81 1.59 -3.10 13.96
C LYS A 81 2.29 -3.31 12.62
N ASP A 82 2.49 -2.23 11.90
CA ASP A 82 3.04 -2.18 10.55
C ASP A 82 4.07 -1.05 10.36
N GLY A 83 4.32 -0.27 11.42
CA GLY A 83 5.25 0.86 11.37
C GLY A 83 4.80 1.97 10.41
N GLY A 84 3.48 2.10 10.20
CA GLY A 84 2.88 3.10 9.31
C GLY A 84 2.96 2.74 7.81
N VAL A 85 3.28 1.48 7.48
CA VAL A 85 3.42 1.02 6.10
C VAL A 85 2.50 -0.16 5.82
N ASP A 86 1.61 0.01 4.86
CA ASP A 86 0.63 -1.01 4.49
C ASP A 86 1.08 -1.86 3.31
N VAL A 87 1.88 -1.30 2.40
CA VAL A 87 2.40 -2.01 1.23
C VAL A 87 3.87 -1.65 1.02
N VAL A 88 4.68 -2.67 0.71
CA VAL A 88 6.08 -2.49 0.32
C VAL A 88 6.28 -3.02 -1.09
N ALA A 89 6.88 -2.21 -1.95
CA ALA A 89 7.27 -2.61 -3.30
C ALA A 89 8.76 -2.37 -3.53
N TRP A 90 9.39 -3.27 -4.28
CA TRP A 90 10.80 -3.13 -4.65
C TRP A 90 11.09 -3.78 -5.99
N ARG A 91 12.12 -3.31 -6.65
CA ARG A 91 12.58 -3.89 -7.90
C ARG A 91 14.05 -4.25 -7.83
N SER A 92 14.33 -5.51 -7.54
CA SER A 92 15.70 -6.04 -7.53
C SER A 92 16.29 -6.09 -8.93
N PHE A 93 17.62 -5.98 -9.01
CA PHE A 93 18.34 -6.21 -10.26
C PHE A 93 18.70 -7.70 -10.44
N PRO A 94 18.85 -8.18 -11.68
CA PRO A 94 19.19 -9.58 -11.95
C PRO A 94 20.54 -10.01 -11.38
N ASP A 95 21.42 -9.07 -11.10
CA ASP A 95 22.75 -9.33 -10.52
C ASP A 95 22.73 -9.66 -9.02
N GLY A 96 21.55 -9.55 -8.37
CA GLY A 96 21.35 -9.84 -6.97
C GLY A 96 22.01 -8.88 -5.99
N ARG A 97 22.53 -7.73 -6.46
CA ARG A 97 23.12 -6.71 -5.60
C ARG A 97 22.05 -5.86 -4.94
N SER A 98 22.42 -5.27 -3.80
CA SER A 98 21.63 -4.24 -3.11
C SER A 98 21.62 -2.91 -3.89
N GLY A 99 20.99 -1.87 -3.33
CA GLY A 99 20.92 -0.56 -3.98
C GLY A 99 19.84 -0.46 -5.03
N PHE A 100 18.78 -1.24 -4.91
CA PHE A 100 17.60 -1.19 -5.78
C PHE A 100 16.51 -0.28 -5.19
N PRO A 101 15.60 0.25 -6.03
CA PRO A 101 14.52 1.10 -5.57
C PRO A 101 13.55 0.34 -4.67
N VAL A 102 13.18 0.99 -3.56
CA VAL A 102 12.17 0.53 -2.60
C VAL A 102 11.14 1.63 -2.42
N LEU A 103 9.87 1.26 -2.29
CA LEU A 103 8.77 2.17 -2.04
C LEU A 103 7.93 1.64 -0.88
N LEU A 104 7.70 2.49 0.10
CA LEU A 104 6.87 2.24 1.27
C LEU A 104 5.55 2.99 1.10
N ALA A 105 4.46 2.27 0.97
CA ALA A 105 3.15 2.88 0.76
C ALA A 105 2.28 2.78 1.99
N GLN A 106 1.66 3.89 2.34
CA GLN A 106 0.55 3.97 3.27
C GLN A 106 -0.76 4.01 2.48
N VAL A 107 -1.78 3.33 3.01
CA VAL A 107 -3.11 3.27 2.42
C VAL A 107 -4.11 3.82 3.43
N THR A 108 -4.99 4.71 3.00
CA THR A 108 -5.98 5.27 3.91
C THR A 108 -7.35 5.45 3.24
N LEU A 109 -8.40 5.22 4.02
CA LEU A 109 -9.78 5.54 3.69
C LEU A 109 -10.26 6.82 4.39
N GLU A 110 -9.40 7.47 5.15
CA GLU A 110 -9.73 8.69 5.89
C GLU A 110 -9.90 9.87 4.93
N LYS A 111 -10.85 10.76 5.24
CA LYS A 111 -11.08 11.99 4.47
C LYS A 111 -9.95 13.00 4.66
N ASP A 112 -9.43 13.10 5.88
CA ASP A 112 -8.29 13.94 6.21
C ASP A 112 -6.99 13.16 6.03
N TYR A 113 -6.61 12.94 4.78
CA TYR A 113 -5.43 12.16 4.40
C TYR A 113 -4.15 12.99 4.27
N VAL A 114 -4.23 14.32 4.27
CA VAL A 114 -3.06 15.17 4.02
C VAL A 114 -1.99 14.98 5.09
N HIS A 115 -2.38 14.80 6.34
CA HIS A 115 -1.45 14.53 7.43
C HIS A 115 -0.75 13.17 7.32
N LYS A 116 -1.41 12.18 6.68
CA LYS A 116 -0.88 10.82 6.49
C LYS A 116 0.37 10.77 5.62
N ALA A 117 0.58 11.75 4.75
CA ALA A 117 1.77 11.81 3.89
C ALA A 117 3.10 11.91 4.66
N ALA A 118 3.07 12.20 5.96
CA ALA A 118 4.24 12.32 6.82
C ALA A 118 4.40 11.16 7.82
N ASP A 119 3.47 10.21 7.85
CA ASP A 119 3.46 9.15 8.88
C ASP A 119 4.58 8.10 8.67
N VAL A 120 5.06 7.92 7.44
CA VAL A 120 6.14 6.97 7.14
C VAL A 120 7.49 7.62 7.40
N ASP A 121 8.16 7.22 8.47
CA ASP A 121 9.53 7.65 8.77
C ASP A 121 10.54 6.79 8.00
N VAL A 122 11.00 7.29 6.87
CA VAL A 122 11.95 6.59 5.98
C VAL A 122 13.28 6.27 6.66
N ARG A 123 13.76 7.10 7.60
CA ARG A 123 15.02 6.89 8.30
C ARG A 123 14.90 5.73 9.30
N VAL A 124 13.77 5.65 9.97
CA VAL A 124 13.48 4.53 10.87
C VAL A 124 13.40 3.23 10.08
N TRP A 125 12.71 3.23 8.95
CA TRP A 125 12.63 2.07 8.06
C TRP A 125 13.99 1.66 7.48
N SER A 126 14.83 2.61 7.05
CA SER A 126 16.21 2.33 6.61
C SER A 126 17.07 1.77 7.74
N GLY A 127 16.75 2.10 9.00
CA GLY A 127 17.40 1.50 10.17
C GLY A 127 16.90 0.10 10.53
N TRP A 128 15.68 -0.27 10.15
CA TRP A 128 15.11 -1.61 10.35
C TRP A 128 15.50 -2.59 9.25
N LEU A 129 15.51 -2.09 7.99
CA LEU A 129 16.04 -2.78 6.82
C LEU A 129 17.35 -2.08 6.46
N ALA A 130 18.45 -2.80 6.37
CA ALA A 130 19.73 -2.17 5.99
C ALA A 130 19.71 -1.82 4.49
N LEU A 131 19.00 -0.75 4.16
CA LEU A 131 18.86 -0.24 2.80
C LEU A 131 20.04 0.70 2.47
N ASP A 132 20.53 0.64 1.23
CA ASP A 132 21.62 1.52 0.76
C ASP A 132 21.14 2.95 0.45
N HIS A 133 19.84 3.11 0.20
CA HIS A 133 19.18 4.39 -0.08
C HIS A 133 17.91 4.52 0.75
N ASP A 134 17.54 5.75 1.06
CA ASP A 134 16.23 6.01 1.63
C ASP A 134 15.13 5.57 0.65
N PRO A 135 14.12 4.82 1.12
CA PRO A 135 13.01 4.42 0.28
C PRO A 135 12.16 5.62 -0.12
N ALA A 136 11.55 5.57 -1.30
CA ALA A 136 10.48 6.48 -1.64
C ALA A 136 9.23 6.15 -0.81
N THR A 137 8.35 7.15 -0.62
CA THR A 137 7.04 6.93 0.01
C THR A 137 5.92 7.09 -0.98
N ALA A 138 4.79 6.42 -0.74
CA ALA A 138 3.54 6.63 -1.45
C ALA A 138 2.37 6.73 -0.48
N LEU A 139 1.35 7.48 -0.86
CA LEU A 139 0.06 7.53 -0.19
C LEU A 139 -1.03 7.12 -1.18
N ALA A 140 -1.71 6.02 -0.88
CA ALA A 140 -2.82 5.52 -1.69
C ALA A 140 -4.16 5.88 -1.03
N ILE A 141 -5.04 6.48 -1.83
CA ILE A 141 -6.36 6.93 -1.40
C ILE A 141 -7.43 6.57 -2.43
N PRO A 142 -8.67 6.29 -2.01
CA PRO A 142 -9.74 5.87 -2.91
C PRO A 142 -10.38 7.03 -3.69
N ASP A 143 -10.15 8.25 -3.26
CA ASP A 143 -10.72 9.45 -3.85
C ASP A 143 -9.82 10.04 -4.94
N VAL A 144 -10.34 11.04 -5.64
CA VAL A 144 -9.57 11.85 -6.59
C VAL A 144 -9.13 13.12 -5.88
N VAL A 145 -7.84 13.39 -5.88
CA VAL A 145 -7.31 14.63 -5.34
C VAL A 145 -7.37 15.70 -6.43
N ALA A 146 -8.09 16.77 -6.18
CA ALA A 146 -8.12 17.90 -7.10
C ALA A 146 -6.74 18.57 -7.17
N THR A 147 -6.38 19.04 -8.37
CA THR A 147 -5.19 19.86 -8.54
C THR A 147 -5.33 21.16 -7.75
N GLY A 148 -4.32 21.51 -6.97
CA GLY A 148 -4.36 22.70 -6.10
C GLY A 148 -3.37 22.57 -4.95
N GLU A 149 -3.65 23.26 -3.85
CA GLU A 149 -2.75 23.35 -2.72
C GLU A 149 -2.54 21.98 -2.03
N ASP A 150 -3.61 21.22 -1.81
CA ASP A 150 -3.54 19.89 -1.21
C ASP A 150 -2.70 18.95 -2.08
N TRP A 151 -2.94 18.94 -3.41
CA TRP A 151 -2.12 18.17 -4.34
C TRP A 151 -0.65 18.53 -4.25
N ASN A 152 -0.34 19.83 -4.29
CA ASN A 152 1.05 20.32 -4.26
C ASN A 152 1.73 19.94 -2.94
N SER A 153 1.03 20.07 -1.83
CA SER A 153 1.52 19.71 -0.50
C SER A 153 1.83 18.22 -0.38
N LEU A 154 0.95 17.36 -0.90
CA LEU A 154 1.15 15.92 -0.92
C LEU A 154 2.29 15.51 -1.86
N ALA A 155 2.25 15.99 -3.10
CA ALA A 155 3.21 15.62 -4.14
C ALA A 155 4.65 16.06 -3.84
N ALA A 156 4.82 17.06 -2.99
CA ALA A 156 6.13 17.50 -2.50
C ALA A 156 6.75 16.51 -1.49
N ARG A 157 5.98 15.59 -0.93
CA ARG A 157 6.40 14.70 0.17
C ARG A 157 6.37 13.23 -0.20
N THR A 158 5.42 12.83 -1.05
CA THR A 158 5.11 11.43 -1.33
C THR A 158 4.56 11.24 -2.73
N VAL A 159 4.66 10.03 -3.27
CA VAL A 159 3.97 9.66 -4.50
C VAL A 159 2.48 9.50 -4.19
N VAL A 160 1.65 10.39 -4.71
CA VAL A 160 0.20 10.31 -4.53
C VAL A 160 -0.38 9.28 -5.49
N LEU A 161 -1.07 8.28 -4.97
CA LEU A 161 -1.77 7.23 -5.71
C LEU A 161 -3.28 7.37 -5.46
N ASP A 162 -3.86 8.37 -6.08
CA ASP A 162 -5.30 8.59 -6.06
C ASP A 162 -6.02 7.58 -6.99
N ARG A 163 -7.34 7.60 -6.98
CA ARG A 163 -8.18 6.69 -7.78
C ARG A 163 -7.82 6.70 -9.27
N ILE A 164 -7.49 7.87 -9.82
CA ILE A 164 -7.16 7.99 -11.25
C ILE A 164 -5.85 7.28 -11.56
N ARG A 165 -4.82 7.52 -10.75
CA ARG A 165 -3.50 6.90 -10.91
C ARG A 165 -3.53 5.40 -10.66
N LEU A 166 -4.22 4.96 -9.60
CA LEU A 166 -4.41 3.54 -9.32
C LEU A 166 -5.09 2.82 -10.47
N SER A 167 -6.19 3.39 -11.02
CA SER A 167 -6.88 2.82 -12.18
C SER A 167 -5.98 2.75 -13.40
N SER A 168 -5.26 3.83 -13.72
CA SER A 168 -4.37 3.90 -14.87
C SER A 168 -3.23 2.88 -14.82
N LEU A 169 -2.66 2.65 -13.63
CA LEU A 169 -1.60 1.64 -13.42
C LEU A 169 -2.12 0.21 -13.58
N LEU A 170 -3.38 -0.04 -13.22
CA LEU A 170 -3.99 -1.37 -13.36
C LEU A 170 -4.46 -1.66 -14.80
N ASP A 171 -4.92 -0.66 -15.54
CA ASP A 171 -5.39 -0.82 -16.92
C ASP A 171 -4.24 -1.17 -17.88
N GLY A 172 -3.03 -0.70 -17.58
CA GLY A 172 -1.82 -0.97 -18.37
C GLY A 172 -1.13 -2.29 -18.05
N SER A 173 -1.62 -3.05 -17.06
CA SER A 173 -0.97 -4.27 -16.62
C SER A 173 -1.61 -5.52 -17.25
N ASP A 174 -0.82 -6.31 -17.97
CA ASP A 174 -1.09 -7.74 -18.23
C ASP A 174 -0.93 -8.60 -16.97
N SER A 175 -0.75 -7.95 -15.80
CA SER A 175 -0.51 -8.60 -14.53
C SER A 175 -1.71 -9.45 -14.16
N ASP A 176 -1.39 -10.66 -13.79
CA ASP A 176 -2.26 -11.72 -13.29
C ASP A 176 -3.38 -11.15 -12.42
N ARG A 177 -4.55 -10.99 -13.00
CA ARG A 177 -5.76 -10.51 -12.32
C ARG A 177 -6.20 -11.41 -11.16
N ASN A 178 -5.47 -12.48 -10.92
CA ASN A 178 -5.73 -13.44 -9.84
C ASN A 178 -5.63 -12.80 -8.45
N GLY A 179 -4.70 -11.87 -8.22
CA GLY A 179 -4.60 -11.12 -6.96
C GLY A 179 -5.78 -10.19 -6.67
N LEU A 180 -6.54 -9.81 -7.71
CA LEU A 180 -7.68 -8.89 -7.59
C LEU A 180 -9.06 -9.56 -7.71
N SER A 181 -9.12 -10.88 -7.83
CA SER A 181 -10.39 -11.62 -7.99
C SER A 181 -11.35 -11.39 -6.80
N GLY A 182 -10.82 -11.37 -5.57
CA GLY A 182 -11.57 -11.05 -4.36
C GLY A 182 -12.13 -9.63 -4.38
N VAL A 183 -11.33 -8.66 -4.84
CA VAL A 183 -11.74 -7.26 -4.99
C VAL A 183 -12.89 -7.14 -5.99
N ALA A 184 -12.82 -7.81 -7.12
CA ALA A 184 -13.88 -7.78 -8.13
C ALA A 184 -15.19 -8.38 -7.61
N THR A 185 -15.11 -9.45 -6.84
CA THR A 185 -16.28 -10.09 -6.21
C THR A 185 -16.90 -9.18 -5.17
N TRP A 186 -16.10 -8.65 -4.25
CA TRP A 186 -16.54 -7.71 -3.22
C TRP A 186 -17.21 -6.48 -3.85
N THR A 187 -16.62 -5.91 -4.89
CA THR A 187 -17.15 -4.79 -5.64
C THR A 187 -18.55 -5.08 -6.19
N ARG A 188 -18.76 -6.24 -6.84
CA ARG A 188 -20.07 -6.61 -7.40
C ARG A 188 -21.13 -6.74 -6.32
N LEU A 189 -20.79 -7.36 -5.18
CA LEU A 189 -21.74 -7.54 -4.06
C LEU A 189 -22.17 -6.19 -3.48
N HIS A 190 -21.24 -5.25 -3.33
CA HIS A 190 -21.55 -3.92 -2.83
C HIS A 190 -22.38 -3.07 -3.79
N ILE A 191 -22.13 -3.18 -5.10
CA ILE A 191 -22.98 -2.52 -6.11
C ILE A 191 -24.39 -3.10 -6.07
N ALA A 192 -24.54 -4.42 -5.99
CA ALA A 192 -25.84 -5.06 -5.92
C ALA A 192 -26.64 -4.60 -4.70
N SER A 193 -26.00 -4.50 -3.53
CA SER A 193 -26.65 -4.04 -2.29
C SER A 193 -27.12 -2.58 -2.33
N ILE A 194 -26.51 -1.73 -3.15
CA ILE A 194 -26.89 -0.32 -3.32
C ILE A 194 -28.10 -0.20 -4.29
N GLN A 195 -28.25 -1.16 -5.18
CA GLN A 195 -29.30 -1.14 -6.22
C GLN A 195 -30.62 -1.78 -5.79
N GLU A 196 -30.68 -2.47 -4.64
CA GLU A 196 -31.94 -2.95 -4.10
C GLU A 196 -32.73 -1.78 -3.51
N PRO A 197 -33.92 -1.40 -4.09
CA PRO A 197 -34.77 -0.37 -3.51
C PRO A 197 -35.39 -0.92 -2.21
N MET A 198 -35.34 -0.09 -1.16
CA MET A 198 -36.13 -0.35 0.07
C MET A 198 -37.62 -0.38 -0.23
#